data_0c54aed16bc6ce8f93998619c1c7a0e3
#
_entry.id   0c54aed16bc6ce8f93998619c1c7a0e3
#
_cell.length_a   1.000
_cell.length_b   1.000
_cell.length_c   1.000
_cell.angle_alpha   90.00
_cell.angle_beta   90.00
_cell.angle_gamma   90.00
#
_symmetry.space_group_name_H-M   'P 1'
#
loop_
_entity.id
_entity.type
_entity.pdbx_description
1 polymer ?
#
loop_
_entity_poly.entity_id
_entity_poly.type
_entity_poly.pdbx_seq_one_letter_code
_entity_poly.pdbx_strand_id
1 'polypeptide(L)'
;MKCPVCGAIYRTTKGAGAQGGENQTSPLRPHSPTCRRCKADLSDLITLHDQAIWYHRQALDLFSKGCYPEAATHNNQALGLYSSHADFHALAGKIWALQGEWREAIASWQQALKFDPQNAIACDCLQMIKLSENV
;
A
#
# COMPACT_ATOMS: atom_id res chain seq x y z
N MET A 1 -7.08 -0.09 -7.96
CA MET A 1 -8.16 -0.04 -6.96
C MET A 1 -9.38 -0.76 -7.51
N LYS A 2 -10.04 -1.53 -6.69
CA LYS A 2 -11.22 -2.28 -7.07
C LYS A 2 -12.47 -1.54 -6.63
N CYS A 3 -13.43 -1.36 -7.53
CA CYS A 3 -14.70 -0.74 -7.18
C CYS A 3 -15.48 -1.63 -6.20
N PRO A 4 -15.87 -1.15 -5.02
CA PRO A 4 -16.60 -1.97 -4.04
C PRO A 4 -18.02 -2.28 -4.44
N VAL A 5 -18.56 -1.56 -5.42
CA VAL A 5 -19.94 -1.74 -5.87
C VAL A 5 -20.07 -2.81 -6.95
N CYS A 6 -19.21 -2.77 -7.97
CA CYS A 6 -19.31 -3.70 -9.10
C CYS A 6 -18.09 -4.57 -9.32
N GLY A 7 -17.03 -4.40 -8.53
CA GLY A 7 -15.81 -5.18 -8.63
C GLY A 7 -14.88 -4.83 -9.79
N ALA A 8 -15.19 -3.79 -10.55
CA ALA A 8 -14.31 -3.35 -11.64
C ALA A 8 -12.97 -2.88 -11.08
N ILE A 9 -11.88 -3.27 -11.73
CA ILE A 9 -10.53 -2.90 -11.31
C ILE A 9 -10.16 -1.56 -11.95
N TYR A 10 -9.77 -0.62 -11.11
CA TYR A 10 -9.23 0.66 -11.53
C TYR A 10 -7.73 0.66 -11.39
N ARG A 11 -7.04 0.90 -12.48
CA ARG A 11 -5.63 1.26 -12.42
C ARG A 11 -5.56 2.76 -12.22
N THR A 12 -5.09 3.18 -11.06
CA THR A 12 -4.64 4.55 -10.89
C THR A 12 -3.42 4.69 -11.79
N THR A 13 -3.57 5.34 -12.90
CA THR A 13 -2.45 5.65 -13.80
C THR A 13 -1.60 6.71 -13.13
N LYS A 14 -0.75 6.28 -12.24
CA LYS A 14 0.24 7.16 -11.66
C LYS A 14 1.27 7.50 -12.71
N GLY A 15 1.40 8.77 -12.98
CA GLY A 15 2.54 9.30 -13.68
C GLY A 15 2.52 9.23 -15.19
N ALA A 16 1.56 8.61 -15.80
CA ALA A 16 1.47 8.61 -17.24
C ALA A 16 1.18 10.00 -17.82
N GLY A 17 0.78 10.93 -16.97
CA GLY A 17 0.48 12.28 -17.37
C GLY A 17 1.58 13.29 -17.15
N ALA A 18 2.74 12.85 -16.76
CA ALA A 18 3.83 13.77 -16.44
C ALA A 18 4.40 14.47 -17.69
N GLN A 19 4.04 14.00 -18.85
CA GLN A 19 4.54 14.60 -20.07
C GLN A 19 3.54 15.61 -20.61
N GLY A 20 3.95 16.82 -20.73
CA GLY A 20 3.15 17.90 -21.24
C GLY A 20 2.30 18.58 -20.20
N GLY A 21 2.73 18.48 -18.98
CA GLY A 21 1.95 18.93 -17.85
C GLY A 21 1.73 20.40 -17.69
N GLU A 22 2.23 21.22 -18.58
CA GLU A 22 2.18 22.64 -18.35
C GLU A 22 0.79 23.22 -18.31
N ASN A 23 -0.15 22.54 -18.89
CA ASN A 23 -1.50 23.12 -19.04
C ASN A 23 -2.50 22.60 -18.03
N GLN A 24 -2.00 22.00 -17.00
CA GLN A 24 -2.87 21.41 -16.00
C GLN A 24 -3.30 22.37 -14.97
N THR A 25 -3.25 23.60 -15.28
CA THR A 25 -3.81 24.63 -14.45
C THR A 25 -5.33 24.59 -14.37
N SER A 26 -5.94 23.60 -14.96
CA SER A 26 -7.36 23.38 -14.69
C SER A 26 -7.50 22.54 -13.43
N PRO A 27 -7.64 23.20 -12.26
CA PRO A 27 -7.83 22.46 -11.02
C PRO A 27 -9.19 21.77 -10.95
N LEU A 28 -9.95 21.90 -12.00
CA LEU A 28 -11.33 21.48 -12.08
C LEU A 28 -11.57 20.38 -13.10
N ARG A 29 -10.54 19.68 -13.51
CA ARG A 29 -10.83 18.39 -14.11
C ARG A 29 -10.97 17.39 -12.99
N PRO A 30 -12.17 17.14 -12.53
CA PRO A 30 -12.35 15.96 -11.76
C PRO A 30 -12.01 14.82 -12.68
N HIS A 31 -10.92 14.14 -12.43
CA HIS A 31 -10.91 12.74 -12.76
C HIS A 31 -12.21 12.24 -12.19
N SER A 32 -13.14 11.90 -13.07
CA SER A 32 -14.46 11.52 -12.63
C SER A 32 -14.32 10.53 -11.47
N PRO A 33 -14.67 10.88 -10.24
CA PRO A 33 -14.58 9.97 -9.11
C PRO A 33 -15.60 8.86 -9.20
N THR A 34 -16.36 8.84 -10.31
CA THR A 34 -17.36 7.83 -10.55
C THR A 34 -16.78 6.63 -11.26
N CYS A 35 -17.20 5.43 -10.83
CA CYS A 35 -16.85 4.20 -11.52
C CYS A 35 -17.38 4.23 -12.95
N ARG A 36 -16.54 3.98 -13.93
CA ARG A 36 -16.95 3.97 -15.34
C ARG A 36 -17.99 2.92 -15.66
N ARG A 37 -17.99 1.82 -14.90
CA ARG A 37 -18.87 0.69 -15.15
C ARG A 37 -20.23 0.83 -14.47
N CYS A 38 -20.26 1.12 -13.18
CA CYS A 38 -21.49 1.20 -12.39
C CYS A 38 -21.91 2.62 -12.01
N LYS A 39 -21.09 3.63 -12.35
CA LYS A 39 -21.33 5.05 -12.05
C LYS A 39 -21.38 5.41 -10.57
N ALA A 40 -20.94 4.51 -9.69
CA ALA A 40 -20.84 4.82 -8.28
C ALA A 40 -19.83 5.92 -8.02
N ASP A 41 -20.11 6.83 -7.08
CA ASP A 41 -19.19 7.87 -6.65
C ASP A 41 -18.10 7.26 -5.76
N LEU A 42 -16.86 7.38 -6.18
CA LEU A 42 -15.69 6.83 -5.48
C LEU A 42 -14.82 7.92 -4.85
N SER A 43 -15.28 9.18 -4.79
CA SER A 43 -14.45 10.29 -4.35
C SER A 43 -13.89 10.09 -2.94
N ASP A 44 -14.70 9.66 -1.99
CA ASP A 44 -14.25 9.39 -0.62
C ASP A 44 -13.25 8.25 -0.56
N LEU A 45 -13.49 7.19 -1.31
CA LEU A 45 -12.61 6.03 -1.38
C LEU A 45 -11.26 6.39 -1.98
N ILE A 46 -11.24 7.20 -3.04
CA ILE A 46 -10.01 7.69 -3.66
C ILE A 46 -9.22 8.56 -2.69
N THR A 47 -9.89 9.44 -1.95
CA THR A 47 -9.26 10.30 -0.93
C THR A 47 -8.62 9.46 0.17
N LEU A 48 -9.31 8.44 0.69
CA LEU A 48 -8.78 7.54 1.70
C LEU A 48 -7.58 6.76 1.19
N HIS A 49 -7.64 6.29 -0.05
CA HIS A 49 -6.54 5.58 -0.69
C HIS A 49 -5.30 6.49 -0.82
N ASP A 50 -5.49 7.73 -1.28
CA ASP A 50 -4.40 8.68 -1.44
C ASP A 50 -3.76 9.04 -0.09
N GLN A 51 -4.55 9.22 0.95
CA GLN A 51 -4.05 9.44 2.31
C GLN A 51 -3.25 8.23 2.81
N ALA A 52 -3.74 7.02 2.56
CA ALA A 52 -3.03 5.81 2.94
C ALA A 52 -1.67 5.72 2.26
N ILE A 53 -1.59 6.02 0.98
CA ILE A 53 -0.33 6.06 0.22
C ILE A 53 0.61 7.11 0.80
N TRP A 54 0.10 8.27 1.17
CA TRP A 54 0.93 9.31 1.78
C TRP A 54 1.56 8.82 3.10
N TYR A 55 0.77 8.23 4.00
CA TYR A 55 1.28 7.67 5.25
C TYR A 55 2.31 6.56 4.99
N HIS A 56 2.05 5.70 4.02
CA HIS A 56 2.99 4.65 3.65
C HIS A 56 4.33 5.21 3.16
N ARG A 57 4.31 6.27 2.36
CA ARG A 57 5.54 6.95 1.93
C ARG A 57 6.31 7.55 3.09
N GLN A 58 5.61 8.16 4.05
CA GLN A 58 6.25 8.65 5.26
C GLN A 58 6.88 7.51 6.06
N ALA A 59 6.19 6.38 6.16
CA ALA A 59 6.72 5.20 6.81
C ALA A 59 7.98 4.66 6.13
N LEU A 60 7.99 4.62 4.81
CA LEU A 60 9.18 4.20 4.04
C LEU A 60 10.37 5.13 4.27
N ASP A 61 10.14 6.43 4.29
CA ASP A 61 11.19 7.41 4.55
C ASP A 61 11.77 7.25 5.96
N LEU A 62 10.91 7.11 6.96
CA LEU A 62 11.33 6.88 8.34
C LEU A 62 12.04 5.53 8.50
N PHE A 63 11.58 4.51 7.79
CA PHE A 63 12.23 3.20 7.78
C PHE A 63 13.66 3.30 7.23
N SER A 64 13.85 4.04 6.15
CA SER A 64 15.18 4.23 5.56
C SER A 64 16.13 5.01 6.47
N LYS A 65 15.59 5.85 7.34
CA LYS A 65 16.36 6.61 8.34
C LYS A 65 16.62 5.83 9.63
N GLY A 66 16.07 4.62 9.76
CA GLY A 66 16.21 3.80 10.97
C GLY A 66 15.23 4.12 12.09
N CYS A 67 14.25 5.00 11.84
CA CYS A 67 13.23 5.36 12.82
C CYS A 67 12.07 4.37 12.76
N TYR A 68 12.30 3.13 13.20
CA TYR A 68 11.34 2.03 13.06
C TYR A 68 10.04 2.23 13.84
N PRO A 69 10.02 2.72 15.10
CA PRO A 69 8.77 2.93 15.82
C PRO A 69 7.86 3.96 15.14
N GLU A 70 8.43 5.05 14.65
CA GLU A 70 7.70 6.09 13.94
C GLU A 70 7.20 5.57 12.59
N ALA A 71 8.04 4.79 11.89
CA ALA A 71 7.64 4.13 10.65
C ALA A 71 6.45 3.19 10.88
N ALA A 72 6.45 2.43 11.97
CA ALA A 72 5.34 1.56 12.34
C ALA A 72 4.05 2.36 12.56
N THR A 73 4.14 3.49 13.25
CA THR A 73 2.98 4.36 13.51
C THR A 73 2.36 4.85 12.20
N HIS A 74 3.17 5.37 11.29
CA HIS A 74 2.66 5.86 10.00
C HIS A 74 2.11 4.73 9.14
N ASN A 75 2.77 3.57 9.12
CA ASN A 75 2.28 2.42 8.36
C ASN A 75 0.98 1.87 8.92
N ASN A 76 0.80 1.89 10.25
CA ASN A 76 -0.45 1.49 10.88
C ASN A 76 -1.60 2.43 10.53
N GLN A 77 -1.32 3.73 10.39
CA GLN A 77 -2.30 4.68 9.90
C GLN A 77 -2.70 4.38 8.45
N ALA A 78 -1.74 4.04 7.60
CA ALA A 78 -2.01 3.62 6.24
C ALA A 78 -2.91 2.37 6.21
N LEU A 79 -2.61 1.37 7.03
CA LEU A 79 -3.42 0.15 7.14
C LEU A 79 -4.82 0.42 7.67
N GLY A 80 -4.97 1.37 8.59
CA GLY A 80 -6.27 1.78 9.12
C GLY A 80 -7.16 2.43 8.07
N LEU A 81 -6.56 3.14 7.10
CA LEU A 81 -7.28 3.78 6.02
C LEU A 81 -7.57 2.84 4.84
N TYR A 82 -6.64 1.92 4.55
CA TYR A 82 -6.75 1.01 3.42
C TYR A 82 -6.03 -0.30 3.75
N SER A 83 -6.75 -1.24 4.34
CA SER A 83 -6.19 -2.47 4.90
C SER A 83 -5.88 -3.56 3.88
N SER A 84 -6.32 -3.42 2.63
CA SER A 84 -6.14 -4.45 1.61
C SER A 84 -4.95 -4.22 0.68
N HIS A 85 -4.06 -3.31 1.02
CA HIS A 85 -2.87 -3.04 0.21
C HIS A 85 -1.70 -3.93 0.66
N ALA A 86 -1.25 -4.81 -0.22
CA ALA A 86 -0.20 -5.79 0.10
C ALA A 86 1.11 -5.13 0.56
N ASP A 87 1.51 -4.03 -0.05
CA ASP A 87 2.77 -3.36 0.28
C ASP A 87 2.78 -2.81 1.71
N PHE A 88 1.63 -2.40 2.23
CA PHE A 88 1.52 -1.92 3.62
C PHE A 88 1.79 -3.06 4.60
N HIS A 89 1.24 -4.23 4.34
CA HIS A 89 1.49 -5.43 5.14
C HIS A 89 2.94 -5.90 5.00
N ALA A 90 3.51 -5.83 3.81
CA ALA A 90 4.91 -6.19 3.58
C ALA A 90 5.87 -5.30 4.38
N LEU A 91 5.62 -3.99 4.39
CA LEU A 91 6.41 -3.06 5.21
C LEU A 91 6.22 -3.32 6.71
N ALA A 92 4.99 -3.57 7.13
CA ALA A 92 4.72 -3.92 8.53
C ALA A 92 5.54 -5.14 8.97
N GLY A 93 5.59 -6.16 8.13
CA GLY A 93 6.42 -7.35 8.39
C GLY A 93 7.90 -7.02 8.55
N LYS A 94 8.46 -6.17 7.70
CA LYS A 94 9.84 -5.72 7.83
C LYS A 94 10.09 -4.99 9.14
N ILE A 95 9.19 -4.11 9.54
CA ILE A 95 9.32 -3.36 10.79
C ILE A 95 9.27 -4.31 11.99
N TRP A 96 8.33 -5.27 12.00
CA TRP A 96 8.24 -6.27 13.05
C TRP A 96 9.51 -7.12 13.15
N ALA A 97 10.04 -7.56 12.01
CA ALA A 97 11.27 -8.35 11.96
C ALA A 97 12.46 -7.61 12.57
N LEU A 98 12.59 -6.31 12.30
CA LEU A 98 13.67 -5.50 12.85
C LEU A 98 13.51 -5.24 14.35
N GLN A 99 12.30 -5.36 14.88
CA GLN A 99 12.03 -5.27 16.30
C GLN A 99 12.16 -6.62 17.03
N GLY A 100 12.45 -7.70 16.28
CA GLY A 100 12.57 -9.04 16.82
C GLY A 100 11.26 -9.81 16.94
N GLU A 101 10.16 -9.22 16.48
CA GLU A 101 8.82 -9.83 16.56
C GLU A 101 8.55 -10.67 15.31
N TRP A 102 9.20 -11.83 15.24
CA TRP A 102 9.17 -12.69 14.05
C TRP A 102 7.79 -13.27 13.73
N ARG A 103 7.01 -13.57 14.78
CA ARG A 103 5.64 -14.09 14.59
C ARG A 103 4.76 -13.07 13.91
N GLU A 104 4.83 -11.82 14.35
CA GLU A 104 4.07 -10.72 13.78
C GLU A 104 4.55 -10.40 12.36
N ALA A 105 5.86 -10.49 12.14
CA ALA A 105 6.43 -10.30 10.82
C ALA A 105 5.90 -11.34 9.82
N ILE A 106 5.93 -12.61 10.20
CA ILE A 106 5.44 -13.70 9.33
C ILE A 106 3.95 -13.52 9.06
N ALA A 107 3.14 -13.20 10.07
CA ALA A 107 1.72 -12.96 9.90
C ALA A 107 1.44 -11.80 8.94
N SER A 108 2.21 -10.72 9.04
CA SER A 108 2.08 -9.57 8.15
C SER A 108 2.42 -9.92 6.70
N TRP A 109 3.49 -10.66 6.47
CA TRP A 109 3.86 -11.10 5.12
C TRP A 109 2.85 -12.09 4.53
N GLN A 110 2.27 -12.96 5.36
CA GLN A 110 1.20 -13.84 4.92
C GLN A 110 -0.06 -13.05 4.52
N GLN A 111 -0.38 -12.00 5.26
CA GLN A 111 -1.48 -11.10 4.87
C GLN A 111 -1.17 -10.39 3.56
N ALA A 112 0.07 -9.94 3.35
CA ALA A 112 0.48 -9.34 2.08
C ALA A 112 0.23 -10.29 0.91
N LEU A 113 0.57 -11.57 1.08
CA LEU A 113 0.37 -12.58 0.03
C LEU A 113 -1.10 -12.93 -0.21
N LYS A 114 -1.98 -12.73 0.77
CA LYS A 114 -3.43 -12.87 0.55
C LYS A 114 -3.97 -11.82 -0.40
N PHE A 115 -3.47 -10.61 -0.32
CA PHE A 115 -3.91 -9.50 -1.18
C PHE A 115 -3.18 -9.45 -2.51
N ASP A 116 -1.90 -9.84 -2.52
CA ASP A 116 -1.08 -9.96 -3.72
C ASP A 116 -0.16 -11.17 -3.61
N PRO A 117 -0.55 -12.31 -4.20
CA PRO A 117 0.27 -13.53 -4.13
C PRO A 117 1.65 -13.41 -4.78
N GLN A 118 1.86 -12.39 -5.60
CA GLN A 118 3.11 -12.14 -6.29
C GLN A 118 3.94 -11.02 -5.64
N ASN A 119 3.58 -10.59 -4.42
CA ASN A 119 4.34 -9.57 -3.72
C ASN A 119 5.76 -10.05 -3.44
N ALA A 120 6.73 -9.47 -4.14
CA ALA A 120 8.13 -9.90 -4.09
C ALA A 120 8.72 -9.77 -2.69
N ILE A 121 8.42 -8.69 -1.99
CA ILE A 121 8.96 -8.42 -0.65
C ILE A 121 8.52 -9.51 0.32
N ALA A 122 7.23 -9.83 0.34
CA ALA A 122 6.68 -10.85 1.24
C ALA A 122 7.21 -12.25 0.89
N CYS A 123 7.28 -12.58 -0.39
CA CYS A 123 7.83 -13.85 -0.85
C CYS A 123 9.28 -14.01 -0.44
N ASP A 124 10.12 -13.02 -0.70
CA ASP A 124 11.54 -13.06 -0.40
C ASP A 124 11.81 -13.18 1.10
N CYS A 125 11.10 -12.39 1.90
CA CYS A 125 11.24 -12.40 3.35
C CYS A 125 10.84 -13.75 3.96
N LEU A 126 9.72 -14.31 3.53
CA LEU A 126 9.26 -15.62 4.01
C LEU A 126 10.20 -16.74 3.57
N GLN A 127 10.74 -16.64 2.37
CA GLN A 127 11.71 -17.63 1.87
C GLN A 127 13.01 -17.58 2.67
N MET A 128 13.52 -16.40 2.99
CA MET A 128 14.72 -16.25 3.82
C MET A 128 14.52 -16.87 5.21
N ILE A 129 13.36 -16.70 5.83
CA ILE A 129 13.06 -17.30 7.12
C ILE A 129 13.06 -18.82 7.03
N LYS A 130 12.41 -19.39 6.01
CA LYS A 130 12.40 -20.85 5.80
C LYS A 130 13.80 -21.42 5.62
N LEU A 131 14.66 -20.70 4.91
CA LEU A 131 16.05 -21.13 4.73
C LEU A 131 16.82 -21.08 6.05
N SER A 132 16.57 -20.10 6.91
CA SER A 132 17.22 -19.99 8.20
C SER A 132 16.77 -21.08 9.20
N GLU A 133 15.53 -21.54 9.10
CA GLU A 133 15.02 -22.63 9.94
C GLU A 133 15.60 -24.00 9.54
N ASN A 134 16.04 -24.16 8.30
CA ASN A 134 16.60 -25.41 7.78
C ASN A 134 18.12 -25.53 8.01
N VAL A 135 18.73 -24.56 8.66
CA VAL A 135 20.13 -24.57 9.08
C VAL A 135 20.23 -24.91 10.59
#